data_667b36e86f149c6d86b656f581006efc
#
_entry.id   667b36e86f149c6d86b656f581006efc
#
_cell.length_a   1.000
_cell.length_b   1.000
_cell.length_c   1.000
_cell.angle_alpha   90.00
_cell.angle_beta   90.00
_cell.angle_gamma   90.00
#
_symmetry.space_group_name_H-M   'P 1'
#
loop_
_entity.id
_entity.type
_entity.pdbx_description
1 polymer ?
#
loop_
_entity_poly.entity_id
_entity_poly.type
_entity_poly.pdbx_seq_one_letter_code
_entity_poly.pdbx_strand_id
1 'polypeptide(L)'
;MAKLKALIIPVTPFQQNCSLVFDEDAKRGAIVDPGGDVAEILKVIGQSGVAIEKILLTHGHIDHAGGAAELRDALGVEIEGPHLDDLFLLKDLPQSGAKFGMAGVRTVAPDRWLNDGDEVVVAGLKFAISHAPGHSPGSV
;
A
#
# COMPACT_ATOMS: atom_id res chain seq x y z
N MET A 1 11.93 -10.13 -21.25
CA MET A 1 11.77 -10.65 -19.89
C MET A 1 11.61 -9.48 -18.92
N ALA A 2 10.63 -9.55 -18.04
CA ALA A 2 10.37 -8.48 -17.08
C ALA A 2 11.50 -8.40 -16.05
N LYS A 3 11.87 -7.17 -15.66
CA LYS A 3 12.88 -6.92 -14.62
C LYS A 3 12.21 -6.25 -13.44
N LEU A 4 11.81 -7.05 -12.45
CA LEU A 4 11.16 -6.55 -11.26
C LEU A 4 12.18 -5.86 -10.35
N LYS A 5 11.86 -4.63 -9.96
CA LYS A 5 12.66 -3.80 -9.05
C LYS A 5 11.80 -3.32 -7.90
N ALA A 6 12.43 -2.99 -6.78
CA ALA A 6 11.76 -2.39 -5.64
C ALA A 6 12.58 -1.22 -5.12
N LEU A 7 11.95 -0.07 -4.94
CA LEU A 7 12.52 1.07 -4.23
C LEU A 7 11.86 1.18 -2.86
N ILE A 8 12.66 1.32 -1.82
CA ILE A 8 12.18 1.48 -0.46
C ILE A 8 12.11 2.96 -0.11
N ILE A 9 10.95 3.39 0.37
CA ILE A 9 10.70 4.78 0.76
C ILE A 9 10.35 4.78 2.26
N PRO A 10 11.27 5.18 3.15
CA PRO A 10 10.94 5.31 4.57
C PRO A 10 9.91 6.41 4.76
N VAL A 11 8.82 6.11 5.43
CA VAL A 11 7.72 7.03 5.67
C VAL A 11 7.30 7.01 7.14
N THR A 12 6.66 8.10 7.58
CA THR A 12 6.15 8.31 8.93
C THR A 12 7.25 8.39 10.00
N PRO A 13 6.92 8.86 11.22
CA PRO A 13 7.88 8.84 12.35
C PRO A 13 8.38 7.44 12.70
N PHE A 14 7.65 6.38 12.27
CA PHE A 14 8.03 4.99 12.53
C PHE A 14 9.11 4.48 11.58
N GLN A 15 9.51 5.26 10.56
CA GLN A 15 10.47 4.85 9.53
C GLN A 15 10.05 3.55 8.83
N GLN A 16 8.74 3.37 8.63
CA GLN A 16 8.20 2.20 7.98
C GLN A 16 8.51 2.25 6.48
N ASN A 17 8.81 1.11 5.89
CA ASN A 17 9.17 1.02 4.48
C ASN A 17 7.93 0.92 3.59
N CYS A 18 7.62 2.01 2.90
CA CYS A 18 6.75 1.96 1.73
C CYS A 18 7.57 1.46 0.55
N SER A 19 7.03 0.57 -0.26
CA SER A 19 7.77 0.00 -1.40
C SER A 19 7.13 0.40 -2.72
N LEU A 20 7.95 0.86 -3.66
CA LEU A 20 7.57 1.02 -5.06
C LEU A 20 8.11 -0.22 -5.80
N VAL A 21 7.20 -1.10 -6.19
CA VAL A 21 7.53 -2.34 -6.92
C VAL A 21 7.16 -2.13 -8.40
N PHE A 22 8.11 -2.32 -9.29
CA PHE A 22 7.88 -1.99 -10.71
C PHE A 22 8.69 -2.88 -11.65
N ASP A 23 8.21 -2.97 -12.89
CA ASP A 23 8.97 -3.55 -13.99
C ASP A 23 9.82 -2.43 -14.62
N GLU A 24 11.12 -2.60 -14.58
CA GLU A 24 12.08 -1.60 -15.08
C GLU A 24 11.91 -1.32 -16.57
N ASP A 25 11.60 -2.33 -17.36
CA ASP A 25 11.46 -2.19 -18.81
C ASP A 25 10.12 -1.54 -19.19
N ALA A 26 9.02 -1.99 -18.59
CA ALA A 26 7.69 -1.46 -18.87
C ALA A 26 7.40 -0.11 -18.19
N LYS A 27 8.17 0.24 -17.14
CA LYS A 27 7.93 1.44 -16.34
C LYS A 27 6.53 1.48 -15.75
N ARG A 28 6.04 0.34 -15.28
CA ARG A 28 4.74 0.20 -14.60
C ARG A 28 4.93 -0.54 -13.28
N GLY A 29 4.15 -0.19 -12.29
CA GLY A 29 4.29 -0.80 -10.98
C GLY A 29 3.16 -0.48 -10.02
N ALA A 30 3.41 -0.76 -8.74
CA ALA A 30 2.47 -0.55 -7.66
C ALA A 30 3.19 0.00 -6.43
N ILE A 31 2.43 0.71 -5.59
CA ILE A 31 2.90 1.14 -4.27
C ILE A 31 2.38 0.15 -3.24
N VAL A 32 3.26 -0.33 -2.38
CA VAL A 32 2.95 -1.25 -1.30
C VAL A 32 3.08 -0.54 0.04
N ASP A 33 2.03 -0.59 0.84
CA ASP A 33 1.98 -0.06 2.21
C ASP A 33 2.36 1.43 2.33
N PRO A 34 1.60 2.34 1.71
CA PRO A 34 1.84 3.79 1.86
C PRO A 34 1.32 4.28 3.21
N GLY A 35 2.13 4.13 4.25
CA GLY A 35 1.72 4.42 5.63
C GLY A 35 1.55 5.90 5.95
N GLY A 36 2.13 6.79 5.17
CA GLY A 36 2.07 8.23 5.38
C GLY A 36 3.05 8.94 4.48
N ASP A 37 3.34 10.23 4.75
CA ASP A 37 4.27 11.04 3.97
C ASP A 37 4.00 10.97 2.47
N VAL A 38 2.71 11.11 2.10
CA VAL A 38 2.24 10.94 0.73
C VAL A 38 2.95 11.87 -0.25
N ALA A 39 3.26 13.10 0.15
CA ALA A 39 4.00 14.04 -0.69
C ALA A 39 5.37 13.48 -1.08
N GLU A 40 6.08 12.84 -0.15
CA GLU A 40 7.37 12.20 -0.42
C GLU A 40 7.23 11.00 -1.36
N ILE A 41 6.18 10.20 -1.17
CA ILE A 41 5.88 9.07 -2.05
C ILE A 41 5.63 9.57 -3.48
N LEU A 42 4.81 10.61 -3.64
CA LEU A 42 4.51 11.21 -4.94
C LEU A 42 5.76 11.75 -5.62
N LYS A 43 6.67 12.36 -4.85
CA LYS A 43 7.94 12.87 -5.37
C LYS A 43 8.80 11.72 -5.92
N VAL A 44 8.92 10.62 -5.21
CA VAL A 44 9.70 9.46 -5.65
C VAL A 44 9.08 8.84 -6.90
N ILE A 45 7.75 8.72 -6.96
CA ILE A 45 7.05 8.24 -8.15
C ILE A 45 7.38 9.11 -9.36
N GLY A 46 7.31 10.43 -9.20
CA GLY A 46 7.61 11.37 -10.28
C GLY A 46 9.05 11.25 -10.77
N GLN A 47 10.00 11.08 -9.87
CA GLN A 47 11.42 10.93 -10.20
C GLN A 47 11.71 9.58 -10.88
N SER A 48 10.97 8.52 -10.53
CA SER A 48 11.19 7.19 -11.08
C SER A 48 10.69 7.04 -12.52
N GLY A 49 9.71 7.85 -12.93
CA GLY A 49 9.06 7.72 -14.23
C GLY A 49 8.14 6.51 -14.35
N VAL A 50 7.82 5.85 -13.23
CA VAL A 50 6.95 4.67 -13.21
C VAL A 50 5.49 5.07 -13.17
N ALA A 51 4.66 4.44 -14.02
CA ALA A 51 3.22 4.59 -13.96
C ALA A 51 2.66 3.62 -12.91
N ILE A 52 1.95 4.15 -11.92
CA ILE A 52 1.39 3.35 -10.84
C ILE A 52 0.03 2.80 -11.27
N GLU A 53 -0.12 1.48 -11.18
CA GLU A 53 -1.35 0.78 -11.57
C GLU A 53 -2.30 0.58 -10.40
N LYS A 54 -1.75 0.38 -9.20
CA LYS A 54 -2.55 0.13 -7.99
C LYS A 54 -1.76 0.36 -6.72
N ILE A 55 -2.48 0.40 -5.60
CA ILE A 55 -1.92 0.42 -4.25
C ILE A 55 -2.20 -0.93 -3.62
N LEU A 56 -1.19 -1.54 -3.01
CA LEU A 56 -1.31 -2.82 -2.33
C LEU A 56 -1.11 -2.62 -0.83
N LEU A 57 -1.99 -3.22 -0.03
CA LEU A 57 -1.86 -3.21 1.43
C LEU A 57 -1.66 -4.64 1.92
N THR A 58 -0.63 -4.83 2.75
CA THR A 58 -0.35 -6.12 3.39
C THR A 58 -1.16 -6.30 4.65
N HIS A 59 -1.40 -5.23 5.40
CA HIS A 59 -2.24 -5.24 6.60
C HIS A 59 -2.69 -3.82 6.94
N GLY A 60 -3.62 -3.70 7.91
CA GLY A 60 -4.34 -2.47 8.17
C GLY A 60 -3.78 -1.57 9.27
N HIS A 61 -2.59 -1.84 9.82
CA HIS A 61 -1.99 -0.96 10.81
C HIS A 61 -1.64 0.40 10.20
N ILE A 62 -1.69 1.45 11.01
CA ILE A 62 -1.55 2.83 10.53
C ILE A 62 -0.22 3.10 9.83
N ASP A 63 0.87 2.52 10.29
CA ASP A 63 2.19 2.70 9.68
C ASP A 63 2.32 2.05 8.31
N HIS A 64 1.34 1.25 7.89
CA HIS A 64 1.29 0.62 6.56
C HIS A 64 0.14 1.15 5.70
N ALA A 65 -0.99 1.52 6.30
CA ALA A 65 -2.19 1.90 5.57
C ALA A 65 -2.57 3.39 5.71
N GLY A 66 -1.92 4.13 6.60
CA GLY A 66 -2.36 5.46 6.98
C GLY A 66 -2.41 6.50 5.86
N GLY A 67 -1.61 6.35 4.82
CA GLY A 67 -1.61 7.26 3.67
C GLY A 67 -2.36 6.76 2.44
N ALA A 68 -2.95 5.55 2.51
CA ALA A 68 -3.51 4.91 1.33
C ALA A 68 -4.67 5.69 0.71
N ALA A 69 -5.59 6.23 1.50
CA ALA A 69 -6.73 6.98 0.99
C ALA A 69 -6.29 8.26 0.26
N GLU A 70 -5.36 9.01 0.84
CA GLU A 70 -4.82 10.23 0.23
C GLU A 70 -4.07 9.92 -1.06
N LEU A 71 -3.23 8.89 -1.06
CA LEU A 71 -2.49 8.49 -2.24
C LEU A 71 -3.41 8.00 -3.36
N ARG A 72 -4.46 7.25 -3.01
CA ARG A 72 -5.49 6.80 -3.95
C ARG A 72 -6.12 7.99 -4.66
N ASP A 73 -6.50 9.03 -3.92
CA ASP A 73 -7.11 10.23 -4.52
C ASP A 73 -6.13 10.95 -5.44
N ALA A 74 -4.85 11.03 -5.04
CA ALA A 74 -3.83 11.69 -5.84
C ALA A 74 -3.52 10.96 -7.14
N LEU A 75 -3.51 9.62 -7.12
CA LEU A 75 -3.12 8.81 -8.27
C LEU A 75 -4.31 8.31 -9.10
N GLY A 76 -5.52 8.27 -8.51
CA GLY A 76 -6.70 7.76 -9.20
C GLY A 76 -6.66 6.27 -9.47
N VAL A 77 -6.03 5.48 -8.60
CA VAL A 77 -5.86 4.03 -8.76
C VAL A 77 -6.61 3.26 -7.68
N GLU A 78 -6.79 1.96 -7.90
CA GLU A 78 -7.48 1.09 -6.94
C GLU A 78 -6.55 0.64 -5.81
N ILE A 79 -7.15 0.33 -4.65
CA ILE A 79 -6.49 -0.27 -3.51
C ILE A 79 -6.90 -1.74 -3.44
N GLU A 80 -5.91 -2.65 -3.39
CA GLU A 80 -6.14 -4.08 -3.20
C GLU A 80 -5.45 -4.54 -1.91
N GLY A 81 -6.21 -5.24 -1.09
CA GLY A 81 -5.77 -5.72 0.21
C GLY A 81 -6.05 -4.75 1.35
N PRO A 82 -5.82 -5.19 2.58
CA PRO A 82 -5.40 -6.53 2.98
C PRO A 82 -6.55 -7.56 2.92
N HIS A 83 -6.52 -8.57 3.79
CA HIS A 83 -7.64 -9.48 3.98
C HIS A 83 -8.75 -8.80 4.78
N LEU A 84 -10.00 -9.20 4.57
CA LEU A 84 -11.17 -8.60 5.23
C LEU A 84 -11.07 -8.62 6.77
N ASP A 85 -10.33 -9.56 7.33
CA ASP A 85 -10.12 -9.64 8.78
C ASP A 85 -9.44 -8.40 9.38
N ASP A 86 -8.83 -7.54 8.56
CA ASP A 86 -8.26 -6.27 8.99
C ASP A 86 -9.21 -5.07 8.81
N LEU A 87 -10.47 -5.30 8.46
CA LEU A 87 -11.44 -4.20 8.28
C LEU A 87 -11.51 -3.30 9.51
N PHE A 88 -11.48 -3.88 10.72
CA PHE A 88 -11.56 -3.09 11.95
C PHE A 88 -10.38 -2.13 12.11
N LEU A 89 -9.18 -2.50 11.66
CA LEU A 89 -8.01 -1.64 11.69
C LEU A 89 -8.15 -0.48 10.70
N LEU A 90 -8.64 -0.75 9.49
CA LEU A 90 -8.84 0.28 8.47
C LEU A 90 -9.88 1.31 8.90
N LYS A 91 -10.94 0.89 9.57
CA LYS A 91 -11.96 1.79 10.12
C LYS A 91 -11.43 2.64 11.27
N ASP A 92 -10.45 2.13 12.02
CA ASP A 92 -9.88 2.80 13.19
C ASP A 92 -8.72 3.74 12.83
N LEU A 93 -8.33 3.83 11.57
CA LEU A 93 -7.16 4.63 11.16
C LEU A 93 -7.19 6.09 11.64
N PRO A 94 -8.31 6.82 11.58
CA PRO A 94 -8.33 8.20 12.08
C PRO A 94 -8.03 8.29 13.58
N GLN A 95 -8.53 7.35 14.39
CA GLN A 95 -8.28 7.31 15.83
C GLN A 95 -6.84 6.93 16.12
N SER A 96 -6.31 5.93 15.42
CA SER A 96 -4.90 5.55 15.54
C SER A 96 -4.00 6.70 15.13
N GLY A 97 -4.35 7.45 14.08
CA GLY A 97 -3.61 8.64 13.66
C GLY A 97 -3.51 9.68 14.77
N ALA A 98 -4.64 9.99 15.40
CA ALA A 98 -4.67 10.93 16.52
C ALA A 98 -3.80 10.46 17.69
N LYS A 99 -3.86 9.16 18.00
CA LYS A 99 -3.08 8.54 19.09
C LYS A 99 -1.57 8.65 18.85
N PHE A 100 -1.12 8.53 17.62
CA PHE A 100 0.30 8.57 17.27
C PHE A 100 0.76 9.93 16.71
N GLY A 101 -0.06 10.96 16.80
CA GLY A 101 0.30 12.31 16.36
C GLY A 101 0.28 12.49 14.85
N MET A 102 -0.38 11.62 14.10
CA MET A 102 -0.53 11.73 12.66
C MET A 102 -1.88 12.35 12.33
N ALA A 103 -1.87 13.62 11.92
CA ALA A 103 -3.09 14.35 11.58
C ALA A 103 -3.59 14.00 10.17
N GLY A 104 -4.90 14.10 9.95
CA GLY A 104 -5.49 13.98 8.63
C GLY A 104 -5.59 12.55 8.09
N VAL A 105 -5.37 11.53 8.92
CA VAL A 105 -5.52 10.14 8.51
C VAL A 105 -6.99 9.81 8.31
N ARG A 106 -7.31 9.19 7.16
CA ARG A 106 -8.68 8.82 6.80
C ARG A 106 -8.84 7.31 6.85
N THR A 107 -10.11 6.86 7.02
CA THR A 107 -10.43 5.45 6.85
C THR A 107 -10.13 5.01 5.42
N VAL A 108 -9.79 3.74 5.25
CA VAL A 108 -9.50 3.15 3.96
C VAL A 108 -10.56 2.10 3.63
N ALA A 109 -11.13 2.20 2.44
CA ALA A 109 -12.05 1.20 1.91
C ALA A 109 -11.38 0.59 0.66
N PRO A 110 -10.77 -0.60 0.77
CA PRO A 110 -10.16 -1.24 -0.39
C PRO A 110 -11.19 -1.55 -1.47
N ASP A 111 -10.75 -1.47 -2.72
CA ASP A 111 -11.57 -1.87 -3.87
C ASP A 111 -11.64 -3.39 -3.99
N ARG A 112 -10.65 -4.08 -3.42
CA ARG A 112 -10.60 -5.55 -3.41
C ARG A 112 -9.95 -6.03 -2.11
N TRP A 113 -10.61 -6.98 -1.44
CA TRP A 113 -9.98 -7.72 -0.34
C TRP A 113 -9.18 -8.89 -0.91
N LEU A 114 -8.08 -9.25 -0.27
CA LEU A 114 -7.22 -10.34 -0.75
C LEU A 114 -7.38 -11.56 0.15
N ASN A 115 -7.60 -12.71 -0.48
CA ASN A 115 -7.73 -13.99 0.21
C ASN A 115 -6.54 -14.88 -0.13
N ASP A 116 -6.32 -15.92 0.70
CA ASP A 116 -5.29 -16.90 0.43
C ASP A 116 -5.53 -17.55 -0.93
N GLY A 117 -4.50 -17.64 -1.73
CA GLY A 117 -4.58 -18.19 -3.08
C GLY A 117 -5.00 -17.22 -4.18
N ASP A 118 -5.38 -15.98 -3.82
CA ASP A 118 -5.67 -14.95 -4.83
C ASP A 118 -4.40 -14.56 -5.58
N GLU A 119 -4.59 -13.96 -6.75
CA GLU A 119 -3.50 -13.39 -7.54
C GLU A 119 -3.68 -11.90 -7.69
N VAL A 120 -2.58 -11.16 -7.61
CA VAL A 120 -2.51 -9.73 -7.89
C VAL A 120 -1.65 -9.53 -9.11
N VAL A 121 -2.11 -8.73 -10.07
CA VAL A 121 -1.38 -8.44 -11.30
C VAL A 121 -0.80 -7.04 -11.24
N VAL A 122 0.52 -6.92 -11.40
CA VAL A 122 1.23 -5.65 -11.49
C VAL A 122 2.17 -5.70 -12.69
N ALA A 123 2.05 -4.73 -13.58
CA ALA A 123 2.87 -4.65 -14.80
C ALA A 123 2.82 -5.95 -15.63
N GLY A 124 1.66 -6.63 -15.63
CA GLY A 124 1.49 -7.91 -16.33
C GLY A 124 2.05 -9.11 -15.59
N LEU A 125 2.68 -8.91 -14.43
CA LEU A 125 3.22 -9.99 -13.62
C LEU A 125 2.20 -10.42 -12.56
N LYS A 126 2.10 -11.72 -12.32
CA LYS A 126 1.16 -12.28 -11.33
C LYS A 126 1.88 -12.59 -10.03
N PHE A 127 1.31 -12.09 -8.93
CA PHE A 127 1.80 -12.34 -7.58
C PHE A 127 0.77 -13.18 -6.82
N ALA A 128 1.21 -14.33 -6.29
CA ALA A 128 0.36 -15.17 -5.46
C ALA A 128 0.23 -14.56 -4.06
N ILE A 129 -0.99 -14.59 -3.52
CA ILE A 129 -1.29 -14.04 -2.21
C ILE A 129 -1.38 -15.18 -1.19
N SER A 130 -0.68 -15.01 -0.07
CA SER A 130 -0.77 -15.90 1.09
C SER A 130 -1.38 -15.13 2.24
N HIS A 131 -2.46 -15.64 2.82
CA HIS A 131 -3.03 -15.09 4.05
C HIS A 131 -2.18 -15.58 5.22
N ALA A 132 -1.50 -14.64 5.90
CA ALA A 132 -0.53 -14.94 6.96
C ALA A 132 -0.92 -14.20 8.25
N PRO A 133 -2.00 -14.62 8.93
CA PRO A 133 -2.40 -13.98 10.19
C PRO A 133 -1.34 -14.20 11.26
N GLY A 134 -1.13 -13.20 12.09
CA GLY A 134 -0.10 -13.24 13.15
C GLY A 134 0.18 -11.85 13.64
N HIS A 135 0.83 -11.02 12.82
CA HIS A 135 1.04 -9.60 13.14
C HIS A 135 -0.29 -8.85 13.20
N SER A 136 -1.18 -9.12 12.25
CA SER A 136 -2.60 -8.76 12.32
C SER A 136 -3.43 -9.90 11.76
N PRO A 137 -4.75 -9.97 12.08
CA PRO A 137 -5.61 -11.05 11.56
C PRO A 137 -5.69 -11.11 10.05
N GLY A 138 -5.59 -9.95 9.37
CA GLY A 138 -5.75 -9.85 7.93
C GLY A 138 -4.44 -9.64 7.16
N SER A 139 -3.28 -9.93 7.74
CA SER A 139 -1.99 -9.80 7.05
C SER A 139 -1.88 -10.74 5.85
N VAL A 140 -1.38 -10.23 4.71
CA VAL A 140 -1.17 -10.99 3.48
C VAL A 140 0.23 -10.78 2.91
#